data_9818c6b4ea61df0167bd0dcbea55c874
#
_entry.id   9818c6b4ea61df0167bd0dcbea55c874
#
_cell.length_a   1.000
_cell.length_b   1.000
_cell.length_c   1.000
_cell.angle_alpha   90.00
_cell.angle_beta   90.00
_cell.angle_gamma   90.00
#
_symmetry.space_group_name_H-M   'P 1'
#
loop_
_entity.id
_entity.type
_entity.pdbx_description
1 polymer ?
#
loop_
_entity_poly.entity_id
_entity_poly.type
_entity_poly.pdbx_seq_one_letter_code
_entity_poly.pdbx_strand_id
1 'polypeptide(L)'
;MGILKGGKPGPVVALRADMDGLPVQEPDKLTWKSKEIGIYNGQEVPVMHACGHETHMAILMATAEVLSSIKSELKGTVKFIFQPAEEQAPKGEEGGAELMVKEGVLKNPDVDVIFGLHIALGLHVGNIMYKPGGAMASSNEFEITIHGKPSHGAFPWKSIDPIVTAAQIINNVQTILSRNLDLTKEAAVVSFGSIPGGIRNNIIPE
;
A
#
# COMPACT_ATOMS: atom_id res chain seq x y z
N MET A 1 -7.57 11.18 -14.44
CA MET A 1 -6.53 12.22 -14.55
C MET A 1 -7.15 13.50 -15.08
N GLY A 2 -6.76 14.67 -14.53
CA GLY A 2 -7.16 15.99 -14.99
C GLY A 2 -5.93 16.85 -15.35
N ILE A 3 -6.09 17.82 -16.25
CA ILE A 3 -5.03 18.75 -16.64
C ILE A 3 -5.55 20.17 -16.57
N LEU A 4 -4.88 21.02 -15.79
CA LEU A 4 -5.13 22.45 -15.70
C LEU A 4 -3.93 23.21 -16.27
N LYS A 5 -4.11 23.79 -17.46
CA LYS A 5 -3.11 24.65 -18.08
C LYS A 5 -3.23 26.07 -17.54
N GLY A 6 -2.20 26.55 -16.88
CA GLY A 6 -2.14 27.91 -16.33
C GLY A 6 -2.06 29.00 -17.41
N GLY A 7 -2.27 30.25 -17.00
CA GLY A 7 -2.22 31.42 -17.87
C GLY A 7 -0.80 31.92 -18.20
N LYS A 8 0.21 31.39 -17.51
CA LYS A 8 1.62 31.83 -17.68
C LYS A 8 2.52 30.64 -17.94
N PRO A 9 3.63 30.80 -18.68
CA PRO A 9 4.62 29.73 -18.86
C PRO A 9 5.22 29.27 -17.54
N GLY A 10 5.53 27.96 -17.43
CA GLY A 10 6.13 27.38 -16.24
C GLY A 10 6.21 25.85 -16.33
N PRO A 11 6.66 25.18 -15.27
CA PRO A 11 6.81 23.74 -15.23
C PRO A 11 5.48 22.98 -15.25
N VAL A 12 5.57 21.68 -15.48
CA VAL A 12 4.46 20.74 -15.33
C VAL A 12 4.58 20.06 -13.98
N VAL A 13 3.65 20.36 -13.08
CA VAL A 13 3.59 19.79 -11.75
C VAL A 13 2.47 18.77 -11.68
N ALA A 14 2.76 17.57 -11.23
CA ALA A 14 1.73 16.58 -10.92
C ALA A 14 1.39 16.60 -9.43
N LEU A 15 0.10 16.48 -9.12
CA LEU A 15 -0.42 16.28 -7.79
C LEU A 15 -1.15 14.94 -7.77
N ARG A 16 -0.78 14.04 -6.85
CA ARG A 16 -1.29 12.67 -6.77
C ARG A 16 -2.09 12.45 -5.49
N ALA A 17 -3.24 11.83 -5.64
CA ALA A 17 -3.96 11.17 -4.56
C ALA A 17 -4.22 9.70 -4.94
N ASP A 18 -4.07 8.80 -4.00
CA ASP A 18 -4.59 7.45 -4.10
C ASP A 18 -6.11 7.43 -3.89
N MET A 19 -6.78 6.34 -4.30
CA MET A 19 -8.24 6.31 -4.31
C MET A 19 -8.86 4.95 -3.99
N ASP A 20 -8.06 3.94 -3.73
CA ASP A 20 -8.52 2.58 -3.47
C ASP A 20 -9.08 2.40 -2.06
N GLY A 21 -10.06 1.49 -1.96
CA GLY A 21 -10.57 0.97 -0.70
C GLY A 21 -9.95 -0.40 -0.40
N LEU A 22 -10.00 -0.80 0.85
CA LEU A 22 -9.44 -2.06 1.34
C LEU A 22 -10.54 -3.06 1.69
N PRO A 23 -10.25 -4.38 1.62
CA PRO A 23 -11.19 -5.45 1.97
C PRO A 23 -11.34 -5.58 3.50
N VAL A 24 -11.82 -4.52 4.13
CA VAL A 24 -11.94 -4.38 5.58
C VAL A 24 -13.37 -3.97 5.94
N GLN A 25 -13.91 -4.57 7.00
CA GLN A 25 -15.21 -4.23 7.55
C GLN A 25 -15.12 -3.00 8.44
N GLU A 26 -15.90 -1.96 8.15
CA GLU A 26 -16.05 -0.82 9.05
C GLU A 26 -16.81 -1.19 10.32
N PRO A 27 -16.49 -0.56 11.47
CA PRO A 27 -17.17 -0.79 12.73
C PRO A 27 -18.68 -0.50 12.65
N ASP A 28 -19.52 -1.42 13.15
CA ASP A 28 -20.99 -1.32 13.06
C ASP A 28 -21.59 -0.10 13.77
N LYS A 29 -20.87 0.46 14.73
CA LYS A 29 -21.29 1.65 15.49
C LYS A 29 -21.31 2.95 14.68
N LEU A 30 -20.68 2.98 13.49
CA LEU A 30 -20.63 4.18 12.65
C LEU A 30 -21.89 4.28 11.79
N THR A 31 -22.61 5.39 11.93
CA THR A 31 -23.86 5.62 11.18
C THR A 31 -23.64 5.86 9.68
N TRP A 32 -22.44 6.28 9.31
CA TRP A 32 -22.00 6.55 7.93
C TRP A 32 -21.05 5.47 7.37
N LYS A 33 -20.96 4.32 8.03
CA LYS A 33 -20.08 3.23 7.57
C LYS A 33 -20.38 2.83 6.14
N SER A 34 -19.36 2.38 5.42
CA SER A 34 -19.50 1.77 4.11
C SER A 34 -20.42 0.55 4.18
N LYS A 35 -21.26 0.41 3.15
CA LYS A 35 -22.13 -0.77 2.92
C LYS A 35 -21.73 -1.47 1.63
N GLU A 36 -20.65 -1.02 1.02
CA GLU A 36 -20.18 -1.56 -0.24
C GLU A 36 -19.55 -2.94 -0.05
N ILE A 37 -19.84 -3.80 -0.99
CA ILE A 37 -19.27 -5.14 -1.10
C ILE A 37 -18.50 -5.21 -2.42
N GLY A 38 -17.25 -5.59 -2.35
CA GLY A 38 -16.37 -5.82 -3.48
C GLY A 38 -16.03 -7.29 -3.67
N ILE A 39 -15.38 -7.61 -4.79
CA ILE A 39 -14.79 -8.93 -5.02
C ILE A 39 -13.27 -8.80 -4.87
N TYR A 40 -12.70 -9.57 -3.96
CA TYR A 40 -11.26 -9.65 -3.75
C TYR A 40 -10.81 -11.10 -3.72
N ASN A 41 -9.89 -11.49 -4.59
CA ASN A 41 -9.44 -12.89 -4.78
C ASN A 41 -10.61 -13.88 -4.96
N GLY A 42 -11.64 -13.47 -5.71
CA GLY A 42 -12.82 -14.29 -6.01
C GLY A 42 -13.83 -14.44 -4.86
N GLN A 43 -13.66 -13.67 -3.78
CA GLN A 43 -14.58 -13.69 -2.63
C GLN A 43 -15.26 -12.33 -2.45
N GLU A 44 -16.52 -12.34 -2.05
CA GLU A 44 -17.21 -11.13 -1.61
C GLU A 44 -16.65 -10.65 -0.27
N VAL A 45 -16.24 -9.40 -0.23
CA VAL A 45 -15.65 -8.76 0.95
C VAL A 45 -16.26 -7.38 1.20
N PRO A 46 -16.40 -6.95 2.46
CA PRO A 46 -16.74 -5.57 2.75
C PRO A 46 -15.58 -4.65 2.33
N VAL A 47 -15.91 -3.41 1.94
CA VAL A 47 -14.92 -2.44 1.49
C VAL A 47 -15.01 -1.16 2.30
N MET A 48 -13.88 -0.67 2.79
CA MET A 48 -13.75 0.64 3.42
C MET A 48 -12.45 1.35 3.04
N HIS A 49 -12.40 2.66 3.21
CA HIS A 49 -11.17 3.43 3.14
C HIS A 49 -10.40 3.36 4.48
N ALA A 50 -9.77 2.20 4.77
CA ALA A 50 -9.05 1.99 6.02
C ALA A 50 -7.74 2.78 6.13
N CYS A 51 -7.19 3.24 4.99
CA CYS A 51 -5.97 4.04 4.92
C CYS A 51 -6.24 5.54 4.72
N GLY A 52 -7.50 5.96 4.55
CA GLY A 52 -7.90 7.36 4.46
C GLY A 52 -7.74 8.00 3.08
N HIS A 53 -7.70 7.20 2.03
CA HIS A 53 -7.53 7.67 0.64
C HIS A 53 -8.68 8.60 0.19
N GLU A 54 -9.89 8.46 0.75
CA GLU A 54 -10.99 9.39 0.52
C GLU A 54 -10.65 10.83 0.92
N THR A 55 -9.87 10.98 1.98
CA THR A 55 -9.38 12.30 2.42
C THR A 55 -8.36 12.87 1.44
N HIS A 56 -7.47 12.03 0.89
CA HIS A 56 -6.50 12.45 -0.13
C HIS A 56 -7.21 12.91 -1.40
N MET A 57 -8.23 12.16 -1.86
CA MET A 57 -9.06 12.57 -3.00
C MET A 57 -9.76 13.90 -2.75
N ALA A 58 -10.38 14.09 -1.58
CA ALA A 58 -11.07 15.31 -1.22
C ALA A 58 -10.12 16.52 -1.23
N ILE A 59 -8.91 16.37 -0.68
CA ILE A 59 -7.89 17.42 -0.69
C ILE A 59 -7.47 17.74 -2.13
N LEU A 60 -7.24 16.73 -2.97
CA LEU A 60 -6.84 16.94 -4.36
C LEU A 60 -7.94 17.62 -5.18
N MET A 61 -9.21 17.26 -4.97
CA MET A 61 -10.36 17.89 -5.62
C MET A 61 -10.51 19.35 -5.20
N ALA A 62 -10.43 19.65 -3.90
CA ALA A 62 -10.45 21.01 -3.40
C ALA A 62 -9.28 21.86 -3.93
N THR A 63 -8.08 21.25 -4.02
CA THR A 63 -6.92 21.89 -4.62
C THR A 63 -7.14 22.21 -6.11
N ALA A 64 -7.79 21.30 -6.85
CA ALA A 64 -8.12 21.54 -8.24
C ALA A 64 -9.10 22.72 -8.41
N GLU A 65 -10.09 22.83 -7.54
CA GLU A 65 -11.04 23.95 -7.52
C GLU A 65 -10.33 25.28 -7.26
N VAL A 66 -9.52 25.35 -6.20
CA VAL A 66 -8.75 26.55 -5.84
C VAL A 66 -7.80 26.96 -6.98
N LEU A 67 -7.02 26.03 -7.53
CA LEU A 67 -6.09 26.34 -8.61
C LEU A 67 -6.82 26.76 -9.89
N SER A 68 -8.01 26.23 -10.16
CA SER A 68 -8.84 26.63 -11.28
C SER A 68 -9.34 28.06 -11.14
N SER A 69 -9.66 28.51 -9.93
CA SER A 69 -10.12 29.89 -9.69
C SER A 69 -9.04 30.96 -9.94
N ILE A 70 -7.75 30.58 -9.80
CA ILE A 70 -6.59 31.45 -10.05
C ILE A 70 -5.85 31.09 -11.33
N LYS A 71 -6.48 30.38 -12.26
CA LYS A 71 -5.87 29.84 -13.48
C LYS A 71 -5.04 30.85 -14.26
N SER A 72 -5.54 32.10 -14.39
CA SER A 72 -4.84 33.17 -15.13
C SER A 72 -3.49 33.58 -14.52
N GLU A 73 -3.35 33.39 -13.21
CA GLU A 73 -2.12 33.72 -12.47
C GLU A 73 -1.16 32.54 -12.37
N LEU A 74 -1.67 31.33 -12.56
CA LEU A 74 -0.93 30.10 -12.43
C LEU A 74 0.16 29.99 -13.48
N LYS A 75 1.40 29.70 -13.06
CA LYS A 75 2.54 29.41 -13.93
C LYS A 75 2.62 27.91 -14.21
N GLY A 76 2.71 27.55 -15.51
CA GLY A 76 2.87 26.17 -15.92
C GLY A 76 1.55 25.38 -16.02
N THR A 77 1.65 24.09 -15.84
CA THR A 77 0.52 23.16 -15.95
C THR A 77 0.45 22.28 -14.71
N VAL A 78 -0.75 22.03 -14.19
CA VAL A 78 -0.96 21.07 -13.11
C VAL A 78 -1.67 19.84 -13.65
N LYS A 79 -1.12 18.66 -13.37
CA LYS A 79 -1.73 17.35 -13.60
C LYS A 79 -2.29 16.82 -12.29
N PHE A 80 -3.57 16.53 -12.25
CA PHE A 80 -4.22 15.87 -11.12
C PHE A 80 -4.33 14.37 -11.41
N ILE A 81 -3.65 13.56 -10.60
CA ILE A 81 -3.55 12.11 -10.78
C ILE A 81 -4.31 11.43 -9.63
N PHE A 82 -5.32 10.65 -9.96
CA PHE A 82 -6.04 9.80 -9.02
C PHE A 82 -5.59 8.37 -9.28
N GLN A 83 -4.80 7.81 -8.35
CA GLN A 83 -4.17 6.50 -8.50
C GLN A 83 -5.02 5.41 -7.85
N PRO A 84 -5.47 4.39 -8.61
CA PRO A 84 -6.05 3.19 -8.04
C PRO A 84 -4.97 2.23 -7.54
N ALA A 85 -5.36 1.22 -6.75
CA ALA A 85 -4.54 0.10 -6.32
C ALA A 85 -3.16 0.52 -5.74
N GLU A 86 -3.16 1.49 -4.83
CA GLU A 86 -1.95 1.92 -4.11
C GLU A 86 -1.50 0.83 -3.13
N GLU A 87 -2.46 0.19 -2.49
CA GLU A 87 -2.30 -0.92 -1.55
C GLU A 87 -2.06 -2.28 -2.24
N GLN A 88 -1.65 -2.24 -3.49
CA GLN A 88 -1.42 -3.34 -4.41
C GLN A 88 -2.68 -3.90 -5.08
N ALA A 89 -2.54 -4.28 -6.34
CA ALA A 89 -3.58 -5.02 -7.07
C ALA A 89 -3.66 -6.47 -6.57
N PRO A 90 -4.83 -7.12 -6.70
CA PRO A 90 -4.97 -8.54 -6.42
C PRO A 90 -3.94 -9.39 -7.18
N LYS A 91 -3.55 -10.53 -6.61
CA LYS A 91 -2.53 -11.41 -7.22
C LYS A 91 -2.93 -11.80 -8.66
N GLY A 92 -2.03 -11.50 -9.60
CA GLY A 92 -2.24 -11.78 -11.03
C GLY A 92 -2.88 -10.63 -11.83
N GLU A 93 -3.19 -9.52 -11.18
CA GLU A 93 -3.68 -8.31 -11.84
C GLU A 93 -2.59 -7.24 -11.90
N GLU A 94 -2.56 -6.47 -13.00
CA GLU A 94 -1.73 -5.27 -13.09
C GLU A 94 -2.50 -4.07 -12.53
N GLY A 95 -1.81 -3.17 -11.81
CA GLY A 95 -2.45 -2.00 -11.23
C GLY A 95 -1.45 -0.99 -10.65
N GLY A 96 -2.00 -0.04 -9.92
CA GLY A 96 -1.23 0.94 -9.18
C GLY A 96 -0.40 1.90 -10.02
N ALA A 97 0.63 2.46 -9.41
CA ALA A 97 1.48 3.46 -10.05
C ALA A 97 2.25 2.89 -11.25
N GLU A 98 2.67 1.64 -11.19
CA GLU A 98 3.44 1.02 -12.27
C GLU A 98 2.65 0.96 -13.57
N LEU A 99 1.39 0.49 -13.52
CA LEU A 99 0.52 0.45 -14.68
C LEU A 99 0.25 1.86 -15.22
N MET A 100 -0.03 2.83 -14.35
CA MET A 100 -0.26 4.21 -14.78
C MET A 100 0.97 4.81 -15.48
N VAL A 101 2.18 4.48 -15.03
CA VAL A 101 3.42 4.93 -15.67
C VAL A 101 3.61 4.25 -17.04
N LYS A 102 3.33 2.94 -17.15
CA LYS A 102 3.31 2.21 -18.43
C LYS A 102 2.32 2.84 -19.42
N GLU A 103 1.16 3.28 -18.95
CA GLU A 103 0.12 3.96 -19.73
C GLU A 103 0.44 5.43 -20.02
N GLY A 104 1.58 5.94 -19.54
CA GLY A 104 2.06 7.28 -19.86
C GLY A 104 1.46 8.40 -19.00
N VAL A 105 1.01 8.13 -17.77
CA VAL A 105 0.44 9.15 -16.88
C VAL A 105 1.36 10.35 -16.66
N LEU A 106 2.69 10.17 -16.75
CA LEU A 106 3.69 11.21 -16.59
C LEU A 106 4.07 11.90 -17.93
N LYS A 107 3.40 11.53 -19.04
CA LYS A 107 3.64 12.04 -20.39
C LYS A 107 2.48 12.90 -20.88
N ASN A 108 2.70 13.71 -21.88
CA ASN A 108 1.70 14.52 -22.60
C ASN A 108 0.81 15.42 -21.69
N PRO A 109 1.40 16.47 -21.05
CA PRO A 109 2.78 16.91 -21.08
C PRO A 109 3.66 16.12 -20.12
N ASP A 110 4.97 16.11 -20.37
CA ASP A 110 5.96 15.50 -19.48
C ASP A 110 5.94 16.20 -18.13
N VAL A 111 5.95 15.43 -17.05
CA VAL A 111 5.91 15.93 -15.68
C VAL A 111 7.34 16.24 -15.20
N ASP A 112 7.57 17.47 -14.74
CA ASP A 112 8.85 17.89 -14.18
C ASP A 112 9.01 17.47 -12.71
N VAL A 113 7.91 17.51 -11.94
CA VAL A 113 7.90 17.17 -10.51
C VAL A 113 6.51 16.66 -10.10
N ILE A 114 6.49 15.70 -9.19
CA ILE A 114 5.26 15.12 -8.62
C ILE A 114 5.24 15.26 -7.10
N PHE A 115 4.08 15.62 -6.56
CA PHE A 115 3.80 15.64 -5.13
C PHE A 115 2.64 14.72 -4.79
N GLY A 116 2.77 14.02 -3.68
CA GLY A 116 1.71 13.28 -3.01
C GLY A 116 1.75 13.59 -1.52
N LEU A 117 0.63 13.41 -0.86
CA LEU A 117 0.55 13.47 0.60
C LEU A 117 -0.12 12.22 1.14
N HIS A 118 0.10 11.96 2.41
CA HIS A 118 -0.64 10.96 3.16
C HIS A 118 -1.06 11.54 4.49
N ILE A 119 -2.30 11.28 4.92
CA ILE A 119 -2.73 11.65 6.28
C ILE A 119 -1.99 10.77 7.29
N ALA A 120 -1.75 11.29 8.48
CA ALA A 120 -1.07 10.55 9.54
C ALA A 120 -1.80 10.72 10.88
N LEU A 121 -2.09 9.62 11.55
CA LEU A 121 -2.60 9.64 12.91
C LEU A 121 -1.57 10.29 13.84
N GLY A 122 -2.04 11.16 14.73
CA GLY A 122 -1.19 11.90 15.66
C GLY A 122 -0.59 13.19 15.13
N LEU A 123 -0.77 13.52 13.84
CA LEU A 123 -0.44 14.83 13.30
C LEU A 123 -1.66 15.74 13.40
N HIS A 124 -1.54 16.88 14.10
CA HIS A 124 -2.63 17.83 14.23
C HIS A 124 -2.98 18.50 12.90
N VAL A 125 -4.27 18.71 12.68
CA VAL A 125 -4.78 19.45 11.52
C VAL A 125 -4.09 20.80 11.39
N GLY A 126 -3.72 21.17 10.16
CA GLY A 126 -2.99 22.39 9.85
C GLY A 126 -1.46 22.22 9.87
N ASN A 127 -0.95 21.06 10.28
CA ASN A 127 0.47 20.76 10.22
C ASN A 127 0.79 19.85 9.03
N ILE A 128 1.95 20.07 8.45
CA ILE A 128 2.53 19.23 7.40
C ILE A 128 3.91 18.78 7.89
N MET A 129 4.17 17.48 7.80
CA MET A 129 5.47 16.89 8.10
C MET A 129 6.11 16.42 6.81
N TYR A 130 7.39 16.69 6.65
CA TYR A 130 8.18 16.18 5.54
C TYR A 130 9.57 15.78 6.01
N LYS A 131 10.21 14.89 5.26
CA LYS A 131 11.58 14.44 5.51
C LYS A 131 12.38 14.56 4.21
N PRO A 132 13.51 15.31 4.20
CA PRO A 132 14.44 15.29 3.08
C PRO A 132 15.05 13.90 2.88
N GLY A 133 15.19 13.46 1.63
CA GLY A 133 15.64 12.12 1.28
C GLY A 133 14.52 11.08 1.34
N GLY A 134 14.85 9.83 1.65
CA GLY A 134 13.88 8.76 1.76
C GLY A 134 12.91 8.97 2.93
N ALA A 135 11.64 9.14 2.64
CA ALA A 135 10.58 9.30 3.64
C ALA A 135 9.83 8.00 3.91
N MET A 136 9.65 7.16 2.89
CA MET A 136 8.98 5.87 2.96
C MET A 136 9.89 4.77 2.41
N ALA A 137 9.74 3.54 2.92
CA ALA A 137 10.45 2.37 2.42
C ALA A 137 9.76 1.82 1.15
N SER A 138 10.52 1.08 0.32
CA SER A 138 9.91 0.20 -0.67
C SER A 138 9.22 -0.97 0.02
N SER A 139 8.13 -1.46 -0.57
CA SER A 139 7.47 -2.68 -0.16
C SER A 139 7.82 -3.82 -1.12
N ASN A 140 8.16 -4.99 -0.55
CA ASN A 140 8.41 -6.20 -1.32
C ASN A 140 7.70 -7.35 -0.63
N GLU A 141 7.06 -8.21 -1.41
CA GLU A 141 6.43 -9.43 -0.91
C GLU A 141 7.33 -10.65 -1.12
N PHE A 142 7.23 -11.60 -0.21
CA PHE A 142 7.85 -12.91 -0.37
C PHE A 142 6.91 -13.99 0.14
N GLU A 143 6.99 -15.16 -0.47
CA GLU A 143 6.28 -16.37 -0.07
C GLU A 143 7.29 -17.49 0.18
N ILE A 144 7.15 -18.20 1.30
CA ILE A 144 7.99 -19.34 1.64
C ILE A 144 7.10 -20.57 1.75
N THR A 145 7.27 -21.52 0.85
CA THR A 145 6.61 -22.82 0.92
C THR A 145 7.55 -23.83 1.56
N ILE A 146 7.09 -24.46 2.63
CA ILE A 146 7.87 -25.46 3.37
C ILE A 146 7.21 -26.83 3.16
N HIS A 147 7.93 -27.73 2.52
CA HIS A 147 7.48 -29.11 2.31
C HIS A 147 7.95 -30.00 3.45
N GLY A 148 7.00 -30.56 4.16
CA GLY A 148 7.25 -31.48 5.26
C GLY A 148 7.20 -32.96 4.85
N LYS A 149 7.20 -33.83 5.84
CA LYS A 149 6.89 -35.25 5.72
C LYS A 149 5.88 -35.61 6.80
N PRO A 150 4.67 -36.05 6.43
CA PRO A 150 3.60 -36.25 7.41
C PRO A 150 3.84 -37.43 8.32
N SER A 151 3.32 -37.33 9.55
CA SER A 151 3.21 -38.43 10.49
C SER A 151 2.15 -38.20 11.54
N HIS A 152 1.82 -39.21 12.35
CA HIS A 152 1.04 -39.02 13.54
C HIS A 152 1.80 -38.14 14.56
N GLY A 153 1.13 -37.17 15.18
CA GLY A 153 1.76 -36.21 16.10
C GLY A 153 2.49 -36.85 17.30
N ALA A 154 2.16 -38.10 17.67
CA ALA A 154 2.88 -38.85 18.69
C ALA A 154 4.20 -39.47 18.21
N PHE A 155 4.51 -39.42 16.92
CA PHE A 155 5.71 -40.00 16.31
C PHE A 155 6.55 -38.97 15.51
N PRO A 156 6.88 -37.81 16.10
CA PRO A 156 7.54 -36.71 15.37
C PRO A 156 8.87 -37.11 14.74
N TRP A 157 9.60 -38.09 15.33
CA TRP A 157 10.86 -38.57 14.78
C TRP A 157 10.75 -39.36 13.44
N LYS A 158 9.51 -39.60 12.97
CA LYS A 158 9.23 -40.22 11.66
C LYS A 158 8.88 -39.19 10.58
N SER A 159 8.81 -37.91 10.95
CA SER A 159 8.38 -36.82 10.11
C SER A 159 9.49 -35.83 9.80
N ILE A 160 9.13 -34.83 8.96
CA ILE A 160 9.78 -33.56 8.85
C ILE A 160 8.68 -32.55 9.16
N ASP A 161 8.77 -31.85 10.27
CA ASP A 161 7.73 -30.96 10.75
C ASP A 161 7.86 -29.57 10.11
N PRO A 162 6.98 -29.18 9.16
CA PRO A 162 7.06 -27.89 8.51
C PRO A 162 6.62 -26.76 9.42
N ILE A 163 5.76 -27.01 10.44
CA ILE A 163 5.32 -25.98 11.39
C ILE A 163 6.48 -25.55 12.30
N VAL A 164 7.22 -26.51 12.84
CA VAL A 164 8.41 -26.21 13.64
C VAL A 164 9.46 -25.50 12.78
N THR A 165 9.65 -25.94 11.54
CA THR A 165 10.55 -25.30 10.58
C THR A 165 10.14 -23.86 10.30
N ALA A 166 8.84 -23.59 10.05
CA ALA A 166 8.33 -22.24 9.87
C ALA A 166 8.61 -21.35 11.08
N ALA A 167 8.37 -21.84 12.28
CA ALA A 167 8.65 -21.11 13.51
C ALA A 167 10.13 -20.71 13.63
N GLN A 168 11.05 -21.62 13.27
CA GLN A 168 12.48 -21.34 13.26
C GLN A 168 12.86 -20.29 12.20
N ILE A 169 12.31 -20.39 10.99
CA ILE A 169 12.53 -19.39 9.93
C ILE A 169 12.09 -18.01 10.40
N ILE A 170 10.87 -17.87 10.94
CA ILE A 170 10.34 -16.60 11.42
C ILE A 170 11.27 -15.99 12.47
N ASN A 171 11.65 -16.75 13.50
CA ASN A 171 12.53 -16.26 14.54
C ASN A 171 13.91 -15.84 14.00
N ASN A 172 14.48 -16.62 13.09
CA ASN A 172 15.80 -16.31 12.52
C ASN A 172 15.75 -15.09 11.59
N VAL A 173 14.72 -14.94 10.77
CA VAL A 173 14.56 -13.77 9.87
C VAL A 173 14.52 -12.48 10.68
N GLN A 174 13.88 -12.46 11.86
CA GLN A 174 13.89 -11.26 12.71
C GLN A 174 15.30 -10.85 13.15
N THR A 175 16.25 -11.78 13.18
CA THR A 175 17.64 -11.46 13.54
C THR A 175 18.39 -10.71 12.44
N ILE A 176 17.94 -10.77 11.19
CA ILE A 176 18.53 -10.00 10.08
C ILE A 176 18.50 -8.50 10.42
N LEU A 177 17.35 -8.00 10.86
CA LEU A 177 17.18 -6.60 11.22
C LEU A 177 18.05 -6.21 12.41
N SER A 178 18.12 -7.05 13.43
CA SER A 178 18.79 -6.71 14.69
C SER A 178 20.30 -6.99 14.69
N ARG A 179 20.82 -7.83 13.75
CA ARG A 179 22.21 -8.26 13.77
C ARG A 179 23.00 -8.00 12.48
N ASN A 180 22.30 -7.87 11.34
CA ASN A 180 22.95 -7.78 10.03
C ASN A 180 22.76 -6.42 9.33
N LEU A 181 21.79 -5.61 9.77
CA LEU A 181 21.54 -4.28 9.21
C LEU A 181 22.16 -3.18 10.06
N ASP A 182 22.74 -2.20 9.39
CA ASP A 182 23.17 -0.96 10.00
C ASP A 182 21.97 0.02 10.08
N LEU A 183 21.19 -0.08 11.14
CA LEU A 183 20.00 0.74 11.38
C LEU A 183 20.30 2.25 11.50
N THR A 184 21.56 2.65 11.56
CA THR A 184 21.95 4.07 11.54
C THR A 184 21.92 4.65 10.13
N LYS A 185 21.97 3.81 9.12
CA LYS A 185 21.92 4.21 7.70
C LYS A 185 20.52 4.14 7.13
N GLU A 186 19.89 2.98 7.25
CA GLU A 186 18.57 2.72 6.68
C GLU A 186 17.72 1.88 7.64
N ALA A 187 16.45 2.22 7.74
CA ALA A 187 15.48 1.41 8.48
C ALA A 187 14.87 0.34 7.55
N ALA A 188 14.65 -0.84 8.08
CA ALA A 188 13.92 -1.90 7.40
C ALA A 188 13.01 -2.64 8.38
N VAL A 189 11.95 -3.24 7.85
CA VAL A 189 11.00 -4.08 8.59
C VAL A 189 10.75 -5.34 7.80
N VAL A 190 10.66 -6.47 8.48
CA VAL A 190 10.20 -7.76 7.91
C VAL A 190 9.04 -8.26 8.74
N SER A 191 7.90 -8.44 8.10
CA SER A 191 6.67 -8.93 8.73
C SER A 191 6.16 -10.20 8.05
N PHE A 192 5.69 -11.14 8.84
CA PHE A 192 4.95 -12.30 8.36
C PHE A 192 3.46 -12.06 8.61
N GLY A 193 2.71 -11.77 7.55
CA GLY A 193 1.29 -11.44 7.66
C GLY A 193 0.37 -12.68 7.72
N SER A 194 0.86 -13.85 7.28
CA SER A 194 0.09 -15.09 7.25
C SER A 194 0.98 -16.31 7.43
N ILE A 195 0.49 -17.33 8.14
CA ILE A 195 1.16 -18.61 8.33
C ILE A 195 0.10 -19.72 8.24
N PRO A 196 -0.34 -20.08 7.03
CA PRO A 196 -1.24 -21.22 6.86
C PRO A 196 -0.45 -22.52 7.02
N GLY A 197 -0.97 -23.47 7.80
CA GLY A 197 -0.32 -24.78 7.97
C GLY A 197 -1.08 -25.73 8.86
N GLY A 198 -1.09 -27.01 8.47
CA GLY A 198 -1.76 -28.06 9.20
C GLY A 198 -3.29 -28.04 9.09
N ILE A 199 -3.91 -29.18 9.39
CA ILE A 199 -5.38 -29.36 9.34
C ILE A 199 -5.94 -29.96 10.62
N ARG A 200 -5.12 -30.61 11.45
CA ARG A 200 -5.54 -31.28 12.67
C ARG A 200 -4.41 -31.37 13.68
N ASN A 201 -4.76 -31.23 14.96
CA ASN A 201 -3.81 -31.17 16.08
C ASN A 201 -2.94 -32.41 16.31
N ASN A 202 -3.35 -33.58 15.83
CA ASN A 202 -2.61 -34.83 15.98
C ASN A 202 -1.91 -35.32 14.69
N ILE A 203 -1.80 -34.46 13.70
CA ILE A 203 -1.13 -34.77 12.41
C ILE A 203 -0.05 -33.73 12.19
N ILE A 204 1.19 -34.17 11.98
CA ILE A 204 2.26 -33.34 11.42
C ILE A 204 1.99 -33.26 9.92
N PRO A 205 1.81 -32.06 9.33
CA PRO A 205 1.43 -31.90 7.94
C PRO A 205 2.56 -32.22 6.96
N GLU A 206 2.20 -32.24 5.67
CA GLU A 206 3.12 -32.32 4.55
C GLU A 206 3.77 -30.97 4.25
#